data_189e8b87a0e52ab42d853415612f9dd1
#
_entry.id   189e8b87a0e52ab42d853415612f9dd1
#
_cell.length_a   1.000
_cell.length_b   1.000
_cell.length_c   1.000
_cell.angle_alpha   90.00
_cell.angle_beta   90.00
_cell.angle_gamma   90.00
#
_symmetry.space_group_name_H-M   'P 1'
#
loop_
_entity.id
_entity.type
_entity.pdbx_description
1 polymer ?
#
loop_
_entity_poly.entity_id
_entity_poly.type
_entity_poly.pdbx_seq_one_letter_code
_entity_poly.pdbx_strand_id
1 'polypeptide(L)'
;MKKLLTKVQKSSWLANSSLDTRYALLEACLIGLFSALAAVLLKQGIGWLGGWRVHTANLIGGKIVLPLMGLVFGTLAGVIIQVLSPAAAGGGVPQVKAALAKYPVTLNLRTALVKTLATILVVGAGFTVGRRGPTVHIGAALGAQVSR
;
A
#
# COMPACT_ATOMS: atom_id res chain seq x y z
N MET A 1 -3.98 35.52 22.22
CA MET A 1 -3.42 34.44 21.39
C MET A 1 -2.56 33.44 22.17
N LYS A 2 -1.69 33.84 23.11
CA LYS A 2 -0.88 32.92 23.95
C LYS A 2 -1.69 31.98 24.85
N LYS A 3 -2.85 32.36 25.38
CA LYS A 3 -3.70 31.51 26.23
C LYS A 3 -4.42 30.36 25.50
N LEU A 4 -4.62 30.47 24.19
CA LEU A 4 -5.20 29.39 23.39
C LEU A 4 -4.19 28.29 23.06
N LEU A 5 -2.93 28.66 22.83
CA LEU A 5 -1.84 27.72 22.57
C LEU A 5 -1.49 26.87 23.81
N THR A 6 -1.55 27.46 25.01
CA THR A 6 -1.31 26.71 26.26
C THR A 6 -2.46 25.75 26.61
N LYS A 7 -3.67 26.03 26.17
CA LYS A 7 -4.83 25.16 26.43
C LYS A 7 -4.87 23.94 25.49
N VAL A 8 -4.37 24.10 24.26
CA VAL A 8 -4.22 22.99 23.30
C VAL A 8 -3.06 22.06 23.71
N GLN A 9 -2.02 22.60 24.30
CA GLN A 9 -0.85 21.83 24.74
C GLN A 9 -1.06 21.09 26.07
N LYS A 10 -2.08 21.44 26.83
CA LYS A 10 -2.41 20.82 28.13
C LYS A 10 -3.55 19.82 28.03
N SER A 11 -4.06 19.54 26.83
CA SER A 11 -5.06 18.52 26.62
C SER A 11 -4.38 17.15 26.51
N SER A 12 -4.38 16.47 27.60
CA SER A 12 -4.49 15.02 27.73
C SER A 12 -3.38 14.08 27.25
N TRP A 13 -2.23 14.52 26.77
CA TRP A 13 -1.17 13.60 26.37
C TRP A 13 -0.30 13.10 27.52
N LEU A 14 -0.40 13.70 28.71
CA LEU A 14 0.50 13.40 29.82
C LEU A 14 -0.19 12.85 31.07
N ALA A 15 -1.47 12.62 31.04
CA ALA A 15 -2.21 12.33 32.29
C ALA A 15 -2.89 10.96 32.37
N ASN A 16 -2.53 10.00 31.51
CA ASN A 16 -2.95 8.64 31.89
C ASN A 16 -2.11 7.61 31.13
N SER A 17 -1.03 7.24 31.83
CA SER A 17 -0.55 6.40 31.18
C SER A 17 0.53 5.53 30.86
N SER A 18 1.15 4.92 31.70
CA SER A 18 2.14 3.90 31.41
C SER A 18 1.54 2.62 30.81
N LEU A 19 0.29 2.32 31.07
CA LEU A 19 -0.40 1.15 30.49
C LEU A 19 -0.89 1.45 29.06
N ASP A 20 -1.55 2.59 28.82
CA ASP A 20 -2.04 2.99 27.49
C ASP A 20 -0.88 3.15 26.49
N THR A 21 0.26 3.66 26.95
CA THR A 21 1.46 3.78 26.10
C THR A 21 2.02 2.40 25.72
N ARG A 22 1.97 1.43 26.61
CA ARG A 22 2.45 0.04 26.30
C ARG A 22 1.54 -0.64 25.29
N TYR A 23 0.22 -0.50 25.42
CA TYR A 23 -0.73 -1.04 24.44
C TYR A 23 -0.57 -0.34 23.08
N ALA A 24 -0.44 0.97 23.05
CA ALA A 24 -0.20 1.72 21.80
C ALA A 24 1.13 1.32 21.11
N LEU A 25 2.17 1.03 21.88
CA LEU A 25 3.44 0.53 21.35
C LEU A 25 3.31 -0.88 20.78
N LEU A 26 2.57 -1.77 21.44
CA LEU A 26 2.31 -3.11 20.93
C LEU A 26 1.48 -3.08 19.64
N GLU A 27 0.44 -2.27 19.60
CA GLU A 27 -0.37 -2.06 18.39
C GLU A 27 0.49 -1.52 17.25
N ALA A 28 1.30 -0.50 17.49
CA ALA A 28 2.19 0.06 16.48
C ALA A 28 3.22 -0.98 15.99
N CYS A 29 3.75 -1.81 16.87
CA CYS A 29 4.68 -2.88 16.54
C CYS A 29 4.01 -3.95 15.65
N LEU A 30 2.78 -4.37 15.99
CA LEU A 30 2.02 -5.31 15.19
C LEU A 30 1.69 -4.75 13.80
N ILE A 31 1.21 -3.51 13.71
CA ILE A 31 0.94 -2.84 12.44
C ILE A 31 2.21 -2.76 11.59
N GLY A 32 3.35 -2.40 12.21
CA GLY A 32 4.65 -2.35 11.55
C GLY A 32 5.09 -3.72 11.03
N LEU A 33 4.93 -4.79 11.83
CA LEU A 33 5.27 -6.15 11.44
C LEU A 33 4.45 -6.63 10.24
N PHE A 34 3.12 -6.46 10.28
CA PHE A 34 2.25 -6.85 9.17
C PHE A 34 2.52 -6.01 7.92
N SER A 35 2.80 -4.73 8.07
CA SER A 35 3.16 -3.85 6.95
C SER A 35 4.50 -4.26 6.33
N ALA A 36 5.49 -4.63 7.14
CA ALA A 36 6.78 -5.13 6.67
C ALA A 36 6.63 -6.46 5.93
N LEU A 37 5.85 -7.40 6.49
CA LEU A 37 5.56 -8.68 5.83
C LEU A 37 4.91 -8.47 4.46
N ALA A 38 3.91 -7.60 4.38
CA ALA A 38 3.25 -7.24 3.11
C ALA A 38 4.23 -6.63 2.10
N ALA A 39 5.17 -5.79 2.55
CA ALA A 39 6.21 -5.21 1.69
C ALA A 39 7.17 -6.28 1.16
N VAL A 40 7.55 -7.26 1.99
CA VAL A 40 8.38 -8.40 1.58
C VAL A 40 7.66 -9.27 0.55
N LEU A 41 6.38 -9.60 0.79
CA LEU A 41 5.57 -10.37 -0.16
C LEU A 41 5.42 -9.64 -1.50
N LEU A 42 5.20 -8.34 -1.47
CA LEU A 42 5.13 -7.50 -2.68
C LEU A 42 6.46 -7.55 -3.45
N LYS A 43 7.59 -7.40 -2.76
CA LYS A 43 8.92 -7.47 -3.37
C LYS A 43 9.18 -8.85 -3.99
N GLN A 44 8.85 -9.92 -3.26
CA GLN A 44 9.04 -11.29 -3.71
C GLN A 44 8.16 -11.61 -4.94
N GLY A 45 6.89 -11.20 -4.91
CA GLY A 45 5.97 -11.39 -6.04
C GLY A 45 6.44 -10.67 -7.31
N ILE A 46 6.92 -9.43 -7.18
CA ILE A 46 7.51 -8.69 -8.31
C ILE A 46 8.77 -9.39 -8.83
N GLY A 47 9.64 -9.87 -7.94
CA GLY A 47 10.88 -10.56 -8.31
C GLY A 47 10.59 -11.86 -9.06
N TRP A 48 9.65 -12.65 -8.58
CA TRP A 48 9.25 -13.91 -9.21
C TRP A 48 8.67 -13.70 -10.62
N LEU A 49 7.71 -12.79 -10.75
CA LEU A 49 7.08 -12.49 -12.05
C LEU A 49 8.08 -11.85 -13.03
N GLY A 50 8.95 -10.97 -12.54
CA GLY A 50 10.00 -10.34 -13.32
C GLY A 50 11.05 -11.35 -13.82
N GLY A 51 11.45 -12.31 -12.96
CA GLY A 51 12.36 -13.40 -13.33
C GLY A 51 11.77 -14.31 -14.40
N TRP A 52 10.50 -14.71 -14.22
CA TRP A 52 9.77 -15.50 -15.22
C TRP A 52 9.66 -14.77 -16.58
N ARG A 53 9.39 -13.47 -16.57
CA ARG A 53 9.36 -12.64 -17.77
C ARG A 53 10.71 -12.65 -18.52
N VAL A 54 11.81 -12.42 -17.79
CA VAL A 54 13.16 -12.41 -18.40
C VAL A 54 13.54 -13.77 -18.95
N HIS A 55 13.23 -14.85 -18.24
CA HIS A 55 13.47 -16.21 -18.69
C HIS A 55 12.72 -16.52 -20.00
N THR A 56 11.42 -16.17 -20.06
CA THR A 56 10.60 -16.37 -21.27
C THR A 56 11.09 -15.52 -22.44
N ALA A 57 11.52 -14.29 -22.18
CA ALA A 57 12.08 -13.41 -23.21
C ALA A 57 13.38 -13.95 -23.83
N ASN A 58 14.21 -14.60 -23.02
CA ASN A 58 15.45 -15.22 -23.49
C ASN A 58 15.21 -16.46 -24.37
N LEU A 59 14.11 -17.20 -24.14
CA LEU A 59 13.77 -18.41 -24.90
C LEU A 59 13.12 -18.10 -26.25
N ILE A 60 12.26 -17.08 -26.35
CA ILE A 60 11.39 -16.87 -27.51
C ILE A 60 11.81 -15.64 -28.34
N GLY A 61 12.73 -14.81 -27.82
CA GLY A 61 13.14 -13.57 -28.47
C GLY A 61 12.49 -12.34 -27.83
N GLY A 62 13.25 -11.64 -27.00
CA GLY A 62 12.79 -10.58 -26.11
C GLY A 62 12.13 -9.36 -26.76
N LYS A 63 12.43 -9.07 -28.04
CA LYS A 63 11.96 -7.85 -28.72
C LYS A 63 10.42 -7.77 -28.85
N ILE A 64 9.76 -8.90 -29.06
CA ILE A 64 8.31 -9.01 -29.24
C ILE A 64 7.62 -9.45 -27.95
N VAL A 65 8.24 -10.38 -27.22
CA VAL A 65 7.65 -10.97 -26.01
C VAL A 65 7.51 -9.96 -24.89
N LEU A 66 8.48 -9.08 -24.69
CA LEU A 66 8.45 -8.08 -23.61
C LEU A 66 7.28 -7.09 -23.74
N PRO A 67 7.03 -6.43 -24.90
CA PRO A 67 5.86 -5.56 -25.03
C PRO A 67 4.55 -6.32 -24.97
N LEU A 68 4.47 -7.54 -25.51
CA LEU A 68 3.27 -8.35 -25.47
C LEU A 68 2.90 -8.74 -24.03
N MET A 69 3.86 -9.17 -23.24
CA MET A 69 3.66 -9.47 -21.81
C MET A 69 3.24 -8.21 -21.04
N GLY A 70 3.85 -7.06 -21.34
CA GLY A 70 3.42 -5.78 -20.77
C GLY A 70 1.96 -5.47 -21.07
N LEU A 71 1.51 -5.66 -22.30
CA LEU A 71 0.15 -5.43 -22.72
C LEU A 71 -0.82 -6.37 -21.98
N VAL A 72 -0.52 -7.68 -21.95
CA VAL A 72 -1.38 -8.67 -21.28
C VAL A 72 -1.49 -8.42 -19.78
N PHE A 73 -0.37 -8.25 -19.08
CA PHE A 73 -0.41 -8.01 -17.64
C PHE A 73 -0.91 -6.63 -17.26
N GLY A 74 -0.67 -5.62 -18.10
CA GLY A 74 -1.21 -4.27 -17.91
C GLY A 74 -2.73 -4.23 -18.04
N THR A 75 -3.28 -4.86 -19.07
CA THR A 75 -4.74 -4.97 -19.26
C THR A 75 -5.37 -5.80 -18.15
N LEU A 76 -4.77 -6.92 -17.75
CA LEU A 76 -5.25 -7.75 -16.65
C LEU A 76 -5.30 -6.97 -15.34
N ALA A 77 -4.26 -6.21 -15.02
CA ALA A 77 -4.23 -5.36 -13.83
C ALA A 77 -5.30 -4.26 -13.89
N GLY A 78 -5.54 -3.66 -15.06
CA GLY A 78 -6.60 -2.67 -15.27
C GLY A 78 -7.99 -3.26 -15.03
N VAL A 79 -8.27 -4.44 -15.56
CA VAL A 79 -9.53 -5.16 -15.34
C VAL A 79 -9.72 -5.52 -13.88
N ILE A 80 -8.69 -6.05 -13.21
CA ILE A 80 -8.74 -6.38 -11.79
C ILE A 80 -9.11 -5.14 -10.95
N ILE A 81 -8.49 -3.99 -11.22
CA ILE A 81 -8.80 -2.74 -10.52
C ILE A 81 -10.25 -2.32 -10.76
N GLN A 82 -10.73 -2.33 -12.01
CA GLN A 82 -12.08 -1.90 -12.34
C GLN A 82 -13.16 -2.80 -11.74
N VAL A 83 -12.95 -4.12 -11.76
CA VAL A 83 -13.93 -5.09 -11.29
C VAL A 83 -13.93 -5.25 -9.78
N LEU A 84 -12.75 -5.32 -9.16
CA LEU A 84 -12.65 -5.62 -7.73
C LEU A 84 -12.71 -4.39 -6.84
N SER A 85 -12.07 -3.29 -7.24
CA SER A 85 -12.04 -2.06 -6.45
C SER A 85 -11.59 -0.86 -7.28
N PRO A 86 -12.50 -0.06 -7.87
CA PRO A 86 -12.14 1.17 -8.58
C PRO A 86 -11.37 2.18 -7.70
N ALA A 87 -11.59 2.12 -6.37
CA ALA A 87 -10.85 2.92 -5.39
C ALA A 87 -9.35 2.54 -5.31
N ALA A 88 -8.95 1.39 -5.84
CA ALA A 88 -7.55 1.00 -5.92
C ALA A 88 -6.78 1.74 -7.02
N ALA A 89 -7.46 2.43 -7.94
CA ALA A 89 -6.82 3.27 -8.95
C ALA A 89 -6.03 4.42 -8.31
N GLY A 90 -4.88 4.76 -8.91
CA GLY A 90 -4.04 5.88 -8.46
C GLY A 90 -2.99 5.52 -7.40
N GLY A 91 -2.23 6.55 -6.99
CA GLY A 91 -0.97 6.40 -6.25
C GLY A 91 -1.20 6.26 -4.76
N GLY A 92 -1.76 5.51 -4.03
CA GLY A 92 -1.91 5.28 -2.57
C GLY A 92 -1.58 6.44 -1.61
N VAL A 93 -0.50 7.14 -1.84
CA VAL A 93 -0.04 8.26 -1.00
C VAL A 93 -1.01 9.44 -0.95
N PRO A 94 -1.60 9.92 -2.06
CA PRO A 94 -2.60 10.98 -2.02
C PRO A 94 -3.86 10.59 -1.22
N GLN A 95 -4.28 9.33 -1.32
CA GLN A 95 -5.42 8.81 -0.59
C GLN A 95 -5.18 8.80 0.92
N VAL A 96 -3.98 8.39 1.35
CA VAL A 96 -3.59 8.43 2.77
C VAL A 96 -3.50 9.87 3.28
N LYS A 97 -2.94 10.79 2.49
CA LYS A 97 -2.93 12.22 2.84
C LYS A 97 -4.32 12.80 2.99
N ALA A 98 -5.24 12.46 2.07
CA ALA A 98 -6.63 12.90 2.15
C ALA A 98 -7.35 12.35 3.40
N ALA A 99 -7.11 11.09 3.75
CA ALA A 99 -7.64 10.49 4.97
C ALA A 99 -7.13 11.19 6.24
N LEU A 100 -5.83 11.51 6.29
CA LEU A 100 -5.24 12.29 7.40
C LEU A 100 -5.80 13.71 7.48
N ALA A 101 -6.18 14.30 6.35
CA ALA A 101 -6.85 15.60 6.29
C ALA A 101 -8.37 15.52 6.58
N LYS A 102 -8.86 14.38 7.11
CA LYS A 102 -10.26 14.11 7.46
C LYS A 102 -11.25 14.16 6.29
N TYR A 103 -10.76 14.03 5.05
CA TYR A 103 -11.67 13.79 3.92
C TYR A 103 -12.21 12.35 3.99
N PRO A 104 -13.46 12.11 3.56
CA PRO A 104 -14.10 10.79 3.61
C PRO A 104 -13.50 9.85 2.56
N VAL A 105 -12.31 9.33 2.84
CA VAL A 105 -11.63 8.32 2.02
C VAL A 105 -11.65 7.00 2.76
N THR A 106 -12.20 5.97 2.13
CA THR A 106 -12.25 4.63 2.72
C THR A 106 -10.91 3.92 2.57
N LEU A 107 -10.19 3.79 3.68
CA LEU A 107 -8.97 2.97 3.76
C LEU A 107 -9.36 1.52 4.08
N ASN A 108 -9.79 0.77 3.06
CA ASN A 108 -10.19 -0.62 3.21
C ASN A 108 -9.03 -1.57 2.88
N LEU A 109 -8.88 -2.64 3.67
CA LEU A 109 -7.90 -3.72 3.39
C LEU A 109 -8.14 -4.37 2.03
N ARG A 110 -9.40 -4.51 1.60
CA ARG A 110 -9.74 -5.02 0.27
C ARG A 110 -9.09 -4.17 -0.82
N THR A 111 -9.21 -2.85 -0.74
CA THR A 111 -8.58 -1.91 -1.68
C THR A 111 -7.06 -2.00 -1.65
N ALA A 112 -6.47 -2.17 -0.45
CA ALA A 112 -5.04 -2.34 -0.28
C ALA A 112 -4.52 -3.64 -0.93
N LEU A 113 -5.24 -4.75 -0.76
CA LEU A 113 -4.90 -6.05 -1.38
C LEU A 113 -5.00 -6.00 -2.91
N VAL A 114 -6.09 -5.47 -3.45
CA VAL A 114 -6.28 -5.30 -4.91
C VAL A 114 -5.16 -4.43 -5.50
N LYS A 115 -4.82 -3.33 -4.83
CA LYS A 115 -3.71 -2.45 -5.24
C LYS A 115 -2.37 -3.19 -5.22
N THR A 116 -2.12 -4.02 -4.22
CA THR A 116 -0.90 -4.82 -4.12
C THR A 116 -0.78 -5.81 -5.26
N LEU A 117 -1.86 -6.56 -5.54
CA LEU A 117 -1.90 -7.52 -6.64
C LEU A 117 -1.70 -6.82 -8.00
N ALA A 118 -2.41 -5.74 -8.25
CA ALA A 118 -2.25 -4.96 -9.48
C ALA A 118 -0.81 -4.43 -9.63
N THR A 119 -0.19 -3.99 -8.53
CA THR A 119 1.20 -3.53 -8.56
C THR A 119 2.19 -4.65 -8.87
N ILE A 120 1.99 -5.87 -8.32
CA ILE A 120 2.81 -7.03 -8.64
C ILE A 120 2.74 -7.33 -10.14
N LEU A 121 1.54 -7.34 -10.72
CA LEU A 121 1.32 -7.59 -12.14
C LEU A 121 2.00 -6.53 -13.01
N VAL A 122 1.75 -5.25 -12.74
CA VAL A 122 2.25 -4.14 -13.55
C VAL A 122 3.77 -4.02 -13.43
N VAL A 123 4.33 -4.03 -12.23
CA VAL A 123 5.77 -3.89 -12.02
C VAL A 123 6.51 -5.17 -12.44
N GLY A 124 5.94 -6.35 -12.20
CA GLY A 124 6.48 -7.62 -12.67
C GLY A 124 6.48 -7.72 -14.19
N ALA A 125 5.49 -7.15 -14.87
CA ALA A 125 5.45 -7.02 -16.32
C ALA A 125 6.52 -6.06 -16.88
N GLY A 126 7.18 -5.26 -16.04
CA GLY A 126 8.28 -4.39 -16.42
C GLY A 126 7.94 -2.90 -16.52
N PHE A 127 6.77 -2.50 -16.09
CA PHE A 127 6.46 -1.08 -15.97
C PHE A 127 7.18 -0.44 -14.78
N THR A 128 7.72 0.76 -15.00
CA THR A 128 8.40 1.54 -13.96
C THR A 128 7.40 2.30 -13.07
N VAL A 129 6.53 1.57 -12.39
CA VAL A 129 5.57 2.15 -11.45
C VAL A 129 6.11 2.07 -10.02
N GLY A 130 5.89 3.13 -9.24
CA GLY A 130 6.40 3.22 -7.86
C GLY A 130 5.77 2.18 -6.93
N ARG A 131 6.61 1.43 -6.23
CA ARG A 131 6.20 0.42 -5.22
C ARG A 131 5.76 1.02 -3.88
N ARG A 132 6.04 2.31 -3.65
CA ARG A 132 5.78 2.96 -2.36
C ARG A 132 4.29 3.14 -2.06
N GLY A 133 3.49 3.40 -3.09
CA GLY A 133 2.05 3.61 -2.96
C GLY A 133 1.31 2.47 -2.26
N PRO A 134 1.41 1.23 -2.74
CA PRO A 134 0.79 0.07 -2.10
C PRO A 134 1.25 -0.16 -0.67
N THR A 135 2.56 -0.05 -0.39
CA THR A 135 3.11 -0.27 0.95
C THR A 135 2.57 0.73 1.98
N VAL A 136 2.54 2.02 1.61
CA VAL A 136 1.99 3.07 2.48
C VAL A 136 0.48 2.87 2.68
N HIS A 137 -0.24 2.47 1.63
CA HIS A 137 -1.68 2.24 1.72
C HIS A 137 -2.04 1.05 2.61
N ILE A 138 -1.26 -0.05 2.57
CA ILE A 138 -1.44 -1.20 3.47
C ILE A 138 -1.22 -0.78 4.92
N GLY A 139 -0.13 -0.10 5.23
CA GLY A 139 0.15 0.37 6.59
C GLY A 139 -0.96 1.28 7.12
N ALA A 140 -1.43 2.21 6.30
CA ALA A 140 -2.54 3.10 6.68
C ALA A 140 -3.87 2.36 6.85
N ALA A 141 -4.18 1.38 6.00
CA ALA A 141 -5.40 0.58 6.10
C ALA A 141 -5.39 -0.31 7.36
N LEU A 142 -4.25 -0.89 7.72
CA LEU A 142 -4.08 -1.64 8.97
C LEU A 142 -4.24 -0.74 10.19
N GLY A 143 -3.58 0.42 10.20
CA GLY A 143 -3.73 1.39 11.29
C GLY A 143 -5.16 1.89 11.46
N ALA A 144 -5.88 2.13 10.38
CA ALA A 144 -7.27 2.54 10.42
C ALA A 144 -8.23 1.44 10.91
N GLN A 145 -7.87 0.16 10.78
CA GLN A 145 -8.67 -0.95 11.32
C GLN A 145 -8.44 -1.18 12.81
N VAL A 146 -7.22 -1.01 13.28
CA VAL A 146 -6.89 -1.17 14.70
C VAL A 146 -7.44 0.00 15.53
N SER A 147 -7.53 1.20 14.93
CA SER A 147 -8.09 2.41 15.58
C SER A 147 -9.63 2.45 15.63
N ARG A 148 -10.34 1.44 15.14
CA ARG A 148 -11.82 1.32 15.21
C ARG A 148 -12.23 0.50 16.41
#